data_81158afe0bf69add89c360cf2fc5f70c
#
_entry.id   81158afe0bf69add89c360cf2fc5f70c
#
_cell.length_a   1.000
_cell.length_b   1.000
_cell.length_c   1.000
_cell.angle_alpha   90.00
_cell.angle_beta   90.00
_cell.angle_gamma   90.00
#
_symmetry.space_group_name_H-M   'P 1'
#
loop_
_entity.id
_entity.type
_entity.pdbx_description
1 polymer ?
#
loop_
_entity_poly.entity_id
_entity_poly.type
_entity_poly.pdbx_seq_one_letter_code
_entity_poly.pdbx_strand_id
1 'polypeptide(L)'
;VKKDHDLKISFHHEIEIVPTVIKLERNSETERLIGWNKQEWKKIFSFSEEDHTLPETKPGCGSKSVEPGVYEKLAVKFGRIGFSSRNFQIDSLEDEIEFCFERGWSDGLPVVPPTKERVFLMLQGTRRDPSELLGLMPPNLQPCTIEKVAINAVMAGCKPEFLPVVIAAVEAALDPTYCLHGLLATTWLSGPIVVVNGEIRKKINMNWKGNVLGQGNRANSTIGRALQLTVRNVGGGKPQGV
;
A
#
# COMPACT_ATOMS: atom_id res chain seq x y z
N VAL A 1 -21.52 11.50 26.17
CA VAL A 1 -21.23 11.19 24.78
C VAL A 1 -19.72 11.29 24.59
N LYS A 2 -19.02 10.18 24.27
CA LYS A 2 -17.60 10.24 23.90
C LYS A 2 -17.50 10.79 22.49
N LYS A 3 -16.68 11.84 22.31
CA LYS A 3 -16.39 12.39 20.98
C LYS A 3 -15.29 11.56 20.33
N ASP A 4 -15.48 11.17 19.09
CA ASP A 4 -14.53 10.38 18.29
C ASP A 4 -13.58 11.32 17.48
N HIS A 5 -12.81 12.14 18.20
CA HIS A 5 -11.96 13.17 17.59
C HIS A 5 -10.85 12.59 16.71
N ASP A 6 -10.34 11.40 17.05
CA ASP A 6 -9.26 10.72 16.33
C ASP A 6 -9.78 9.62 15.39
N LEU A 7 -11.10 9.53 15.22
CA LEU A 7 -11.79 8.56 14.36
C LEU A 7 -11.51 7.09 14.71
N LYS A 8 -11.00 6.83 15.93
CA LYS A 8 -10.67 5.48 16.40
C LYS A 8 -11.89 4.59 16.50
N ILE A 9 -12.99 5.12 17.07
CA ILE A 9 -14.25 4.38 17.24
C ILE A 9 -14.83 4.08 15.87
N SER A 10 -14.92 5.08 15.00
CA SER A 10 -15.43 4.92 13.63
C SER A 10 -14.62 3.88 12.83
N PHE A 11 -13.29 3.87 12.98
CA PHE A 11 -12.43 2.91 12.32
C PHE A 11 -12.63 1.48 12.86
N HIS A 12 -12.64 1.28 14.19
CA HIS A 12 -12.77 -0.06 14.77
C HIS A 12 -14.16 -0.69 14.56
N HIS A 13 -15.19 0.13 14.44
CA HIS A 13 -16.55 -0.34 14.15
C HIS A 13 -16.93 -0.25 12.67
N GLU A 14 -15.96 0.01 11.79
CA GLU A 14 -16.16 0.05 10.34
C GLU A 14 -17.36 0.93 9.94
N ILE A 15 -17.40 2.15 10.48
CA ILE A 15 -18.50 3.09 10.20
C ILE A 15 -18.22 3.75 8.85
N GLU A 16 -18.97 3.33 7.83
CA GLU A 16 -18.87 3.89 6.48
C GLU A 16 -19.80 5.09 6.27
N ILE A 17 -20.93 5.10 6.97
CA ILE A 17 -21.99 6.12 6.84
C ILE A 17 -22.29 6.72 8.21
N VAL A 18 -22.53 8.02 8.25
CA VAL A 18 -22.97 8.73 9.46
C VAL A 18 -24.32 9.42 9.21
N PRO A 19 -25.25 9.42 10.17
CA PRO A 19 -25.13 8.80 11.49
C PRO A 19 -25.28 7.27 11.45
N THR A 20 -24.56 6.58 12.32
CA THR A 20 -24.73 5.14 12.55
C THR A 20 -24.88 4.91 14.05
N VAL A 21 -25.83 4.06 14.43
CA VAL A 21 -26.01 3.57 15.79
C VAL A 21 -25.62 2.11 15.84
N ILE A 22 -24.81 1.76 16.82
CA ILE A 22 -24.38 0.38 17.08
C ILE A 22 -24.76 0.05 18.51
N LYS A 23 -25.56 -1.00 18.68
CA LYS A 23 -25.87 -1.57 19.99
C LYS A 23 -24.86 -2.67 20.31
N LEU A 24 -24.19 -2.55 21.44
CA LEU A 24 -23.22 -3.53 21.91
C LEU A 24 -23.76 -4.23 23.16
N GLU A 25 -23.76 -5.57 23.16
CA GLU A 25 -24.03 -6.39 24.31
C GLU A 25 -22.79 -7.28 24.59
N ARG A 26 -22.22 -7.15 25.78
CA ARG A 26 -20.99 -7.87 26.19
C ARG A 26 -19.83 -7.69 25.19
N ASN A 27 -19.67 -6.50 24.64
CA ASN A 27 -18.69 -6.15 23.59
C ASN A 27 -18.93 -6.79 22.21
N SER A 28 -20.08 -7.40 21.99
CA SER A 28 -20.48 -7.92 20.67
C SER A 28 -21.57 -7.02 20.09
N GLU A 29 -21.46 -6.72 18.79
CA GLU A 29 -22.45 -5.96 18.06
C GLU A 29 -23.72 -6.81 17.90
N THR A 30 -24.85 -6.32 18.39
CA THR A 30 -26.14 -6.99 18.32
C THR A 30 -27.10 -6.33 17.35
N GLU A 31 -26.93 -5.03 17.10
CA GLU A 31 -27.78 -4.28 16.19
C GLU A 31 -27.01 -3.09 15.60
N ARG A 32 -27.23 -2.80 14.33
CA ARG A 32 -26.67 -1.66 13.59
C ARG A 32 -27.75 -0.95 12.80
N LEU A 33 -27.91 0.35 13.03
CA LEU A 33 -28.77 1.22 12.22
C LEU A 33 -27.93 2.23 11.47
N ILE A 34 -28.09 2.28 10.14
CA ILE A 34 -27.32 3.14 9.23
C ILE A 34 -28.23 4.23 8.69
N GLY A 35 -27.78 5.48 8.77
CA GLY A 35 -28.56 6.64 8.41
C GLY A 35 -29.60 6.99 9.50
N TRP A 36 -30.43 7.98 9.21
CA TRP A 36 -31.47 8.41 10.15
C TRP A 36 -32.85 7.90 9.68
N ASN A 37 -33.47 7.04 10.48
CA ASN A 37 -34.87 6.63 10.39
C ASN A 37 -35.49 6.78 11.79
N LYS A 38 -36.39 7.74 11.95
CA LYS A 38 -36.98 8.11 13.25
C LYS A 38 -37.66 6.93 13.92
N GLN A 39 -38.34 6.07 13.17
CA GLN A 39 -39.10 4.94 13.76
C GLN A 39 -38.16 3.82 14.22
N GLU A 40 -37.10 3.56 13.49
CA GLU A 40 -36.09 2.57 13.87
C GLU A 40 -35.26 3.04 15.08
N TRP A 41 -34.86 4.32 15.05
CA TRP A 41 -34.13 4.90 16.18
C TRP A 41 -34.96 4.96 17.47
N LYS A 42 -36.30 5.16 17.37
CA LYS A 42 -37.22 5.10 18.53
C LYS A 42 -37.26 3.73 19.22
N LYS A 43 -36.89 2.64 18.54
CA LYS A 43 -36.78 1.31 19.14
C LYS A 43 -35.58 1.19 20.08
N ILE A 44 -34.54 1.97 19.84
CA ILE A 44 -33.27 1.94 20.59
C ILE A 44 -33.24 3.08 21.62
N PHE A 45 -33.76 4.24 21.26
CA PHE A 45 -33.74 5.44 22.09
C PHE A 45 -35.14 5.90 22.42
N SER A 46 -35.35 6.34 23.69
CA SER A 46 -36.54 7.07 24.09
C SER A 46 -36.40 8.52 23.67
N PHE A 47 -37.14 8.95 22.64
CA PHE A 47 -37.26 10.37 22.27
C PHE A 47 -38.34 11.06 23.04
N SER A 48 -38.12 12.31 23.47
CA SER A 48 -39.15 13.16 24.09
C SER A 48 -40.19 13.61 23.05
N GLU A 49 -41.37 13.98 23.48
CA GLU A 49 -42.43 14.48 22.59
C GLU A 49 -42.03 15.80 21.87
N GLU A 50 -41.05 16.53 22.40
CA GLU A 50 -40.54 17.77 21.81
C GLU A 50 -39.72 17.56 20.52
N ASP A 51 -39.36 16.31 20.15
CA ASP A 51 -38.60 16.00 18.94
C ASP A 51 -39.44 15.97 17.65
N HIS A 52 -40.55 16.70 17.60
CA HIS A 52 -41.40 16.80 16.38
C HIS A 52 -40.73 17.48 15.19
N THR A 53 -39.63 18.21 15.40
CA THR A 53 -38.88 18.91 14.36
C THR A 53 -37.97 18.00 13.54
N LEU A 54 -37.70 16.78 13.98
CA LEU A 54 -36.80 15.87 13.27
C LEU A 54 -37.51 15.21 12.08
N PRO A 55 -36.87 15.13 10.92
CA PRO A 55 -37.45 14.49 9.76
C PRO A 55 -37.69 12.99 10.01
N GLU A 56 -38.67 12.38 9.32
CA GLU A 56 -38.92 10.94 9.44
C GLU A 56 -37.72 10.10 8.97
N THR A 57 -37.08 10.50 7.88
CA THR A 57 -35.89 9.87 7.35
C THR A 57 -34.90 10.91 6.84
N LYS A 58 -33.60 10.61 6.91
CA LYS A 58 -32.55 11.40 6.28
C LYS A 58 -31.43 10.45 5.82
N PRO A 59 -31.02 10.52 4.54
CA PRO A 59 -29.88 9.73 4.09
C PRO A 59 -28.63 10.09 4.88
N GLY A 60 -27.79 9.09 5.13
CA GLY A 60 -26.51 9.32 5.78
C GLY A 60 -25.49 9.95 4.83
N CYS A 61 -24.45 10.49 5.41
CA CYS A 61 -23.25 10.99 4.69
C CYS A 61 -22.09 10.00 4.89
N GLY A 62 -21.15 9.98 3.96
CA GLY A 62 -19.93 9.20 4.12
C GLY A 62 -19.17 9.58 5.40
N SER A 63 -18.66 8.57 6.09
CA SER A 63 -17.81 8.78 7.27
C SER A 63 -16.41 9.23 6.85
N LYS A 64 -15.82 10.15 7.60
CA LYS A 64 -14.42 10.56 7.40
C LYS A 64 -13.43 9.40 7.56
N SER A 65 -13.77 8.38 8.33
CA SER A 65 -12.90 7.22 8.56
C SER A 65 -12.65 6.37 7.32
N VAL A 66 -13.50 6.47 6.29
CA VAL A 66 -13.35 5.73 5.02
C VAL A 66 -12.90 6.62 3.85
N GLU A 67 -12.66 7.92 4.11
CA GLU A 67 -12.11 8.80 3.07
C GLU A 67 -10.70 8.35 2.66
N PRO A 68 -10.39 8.35 1.34
CA PRO A 68 -9.04 8.06 0.85
C PRO A 68 -7.99 8.96 1.51
N GLY A 69 -6.88 8.38 1.94
CA GLY A 69 -5.83 9.07 2.69
C GLY A 69 -6.09 9.17 4.20
N VAL A 70 -7.35 9.18 4.66
CA VAL A 70 -7.70 9.10 6.09
C VAL A 70 -7.73 7.64 6.52
N TYR A 71 -8.40 6.77 5.76
CA TYR A 71 -8.47 5.34 6.06
C TYR A 71 -7.07 4.72 6.23
N GLU A 72 -6.15 5.00 5.32
CA GLU A 72 -4.78 4.47 5.36
C GLU A 72 -4.04 4.94 6.61
N LYS A 73 -4.20 6.20 7.01
CA LYS A 73 -3.63 6.73 8.27
C LYS A 73 -4.20 6.03 9.50
N LEU A 74 -5.51 5.79 9.52
CA LEU A 74 -6.17 5.09 10.62
C LEU A 74 -5.75 3.62 10.66
N ALA A 75 -5.65 2.96 9.51
CA ALA A 75 -5.20 1.57 9.39
C ALA A 75 -3.75 1.39 9.90
N VAL A 76 -2.87 2.32 9.60
CA VAL A 76 -1.50 2.33 10.13
C VAL A 76 -1.48 2.64 11.62
N LYS A 77 -2.31 3.59 12.08
CA LYS A 77 -2.32 4.04 13.49
C LYS A 77 -2.99 3.05 14.44
N PHE A 78 -4.09 2.45 14.02
CA PHE A 78 -4.95 1.60 14.86
C PHE A 78 -5.07 0.17 14.37
N GLY A 79 -4.68 -0.11 13.13
CA GLY A 79 -4.63 -1.45 12.56
C GLY A 79 -3.51 -2.29 13.19
N ARG A 80 -3.63 -3.60 13.08
CA ARG A 80 -2.62 -4.56 13.58
C ARG A 80 -1.54 -4.88 12.54
N ILE A 81 -1.24 -3.97 11.63
CA ILE A 81 -0.25 -4.18 10.59
C ILE A 81 1.11 -3.84 11.19
N GLY A 82 1.86 -4.88 11.53
CA GLY A 82 3.26 -4.77 11.92
C GLY A 82 4.14 -4.72 10.68
N PHE A 83 4.78 -3.58 10.41
CA PHE A 83 5.87 -3.51 9.45
C PHE A 83 7.15 -4.00 10.10
N SER A 84 7.87 -4.90 9.43
CA SER A 84 9.14 -5.46 9.91
C SER A 84 10.36 -4.62 9.48
N SER A 85 10.19 -3.79 8.46
CA SER A 85 11.23 -2.92 7.91
C SER A 85 11.55 -1.76 8.85
N ARG A 86 12.80 -1.30 8.80
CA ARG A 86 13.27 -0.17 9.61
C ARG A 86 12.46 1.09 9.34
N ASN A 87 12.08 1.78 10.41
CA ASN A 87 11.41 3.07 10.32
C ASN A 87 12.41 4.20 10.63
N PHE A 88 12.32 5.25 9.85
CA PHE A 88 13.07 6.49 10.06
C PHE A 88 12.08 7.61 10.35
N GLN A 89 12.38 8.42 11.32
CA GLN A 89 11.68 9.67 11.56
C GLN A 89 12.47 10.77 10.85
N ILE A 90 11.79 11.53 10.02
CA ILE A 90 12.32 12.66 9.27
C ILE A 90 11.78 13.91 9.92
N ASP A 91 12.62 14.93 10.08
CA ASP A 91 12.18 16.24 10.59
C ASP A 91 11.18 16.86 9.60
N SER A 92 10.23 17.64 10.11
CA SER A 92 9.18 18.27 9.31
C SER A 92 9.72 19.30 8.29
N LEU A 93 10.97 19.74 8.45
CA LEU A 93 11.65 20.67 7.55
C LEU A 93 12.56 19.97 6.54
N GLU A 94 12.75 18.65 6.66
CA GLU A 94 13.62 17.88 5.79
C GLU A 94 12.87 17.40 4.55
N ASP A 95 13.49 17.51 3.37
CA ASP A 95 12.91 17.02 2.12
C ASP A 95 12.97 15.49 2.06
N GLU A 96 11.81 14.84 2.00
CA GLU A 96 11.69 13.39 1.98
C GLU A 96 12.37 12.74 0.76
N ILE A 97 12.44 13.45 -0.37
CA ILE A 97 13.06 12.96 -1.60
C ILE A 97 14.59 13.03 -1.45
N GLU A 98 15.12 14.18 -1.01
CA GLU A 98 16.55 14.34 -0.75
C GLU A 98 17.03 13.37 0.33
N PHE A 99 16.26 13.14 1.39
CA PHE A 99 16.54 12.11 2.39
C PHE A 99 16.74 10.72 1.76
N CYS A 100 15.92 10.34 0.77
CA CYS A 100 16.08 9.06 0.06
C CYS A 100 17.37 9.02 -0.77
N PHE A 101 17.78 10.15 -1.38
CA PHE A 101 19.06 10.24 -2.09
C PHE A 101 20.25 10.10 -1.14
N GLU A 102 20.27 10.84 -0.04
CA GLU A 102 21.35 10.82 0.96
C GLU A 102 21.55 9.44 1.58
N ARG A 103 20.46 8.69 1.78
CA ARG A 103 20.50 7.31 2.26
C ARG A 103 20.93 6.30 1.19
N GLY A 104 21.14 6.75 -0.04
CA GLY A 104 21.51 5.89 -1.17
C GLY A 104 20.44 4.88 -1.58
N TRP A 105 19.16 5.19 -1.31
CA TRP A 105 18.04 4.34 -1.68
C TRP A 105 17.58 4.56 -3.12
N SER A 106 17.93 5.70 -3.71
CA SER A 106 17.60 6.04 -5.10
C SER A 106 18.57 5.37 -6.09
N ASP A 107 18.05 5.11 -7.28
CA ASP A 107 18.78 4.69 -8.47
C ASP A 107 19.38 5.87 -9.27
N GLY A 108 19.35 7.08 -8.71
CA GLY A 108 19.79 8.33 -9.35
C GLY A 108 18.64 9.19 -9.84
N LEU A 109 17.40 8.70 -9.78
CA LEU A 109 16.19 9.46 -10.09
C LEU A 109 15.35 9.67 -8.84
N PRO A 110 14.55 10.73 -8.74
CA PRO A 110 13.65 10.94 -7.61
C PRO A 110 12.79 9.69 -7.36
N VAL A 111 12.65 9.33 -6.10
CA VAL A 111 11.80 8.21 -5.67
C VAL A 111 10.59 8.74 -4.90
N VAL A 112 9.51 7.99 -4.92
CA VAL A 112 8.35 8.29 -4.08
C VAL A 112 8.69 7.84 -2.65
N PRO A 113 8.68 8.73 -1.64
CA PRO A 113 8.98 8.36 -0.26
C PRO A 113 8.05 7.24 0.23
N PRO A 114 8.59 6.12 0.73
CA PRO A 114 7.80 4.95 1.11
C PRO A 114 7.24 5.12 2.54
N THR A 115 6.30 6.05 2.73
CA THR A 115 5.62 6.20 4.01
C THR A 115 4.79 4.96 4.34
N LYS A 116 4.49 4.76 5.61
CA LYS A 116 3.71 3.59 6.06
C LYS A 116 2.37 3.49 5.35
N GLU A 117 1.71 4.62 5.14
CA GLU A 117 0.40 4.70 4.45
C GLU A 117 0.52 4.27 2.99
N ARG A 118 1.56 4.72 2.29
CA ARG A 118 1.81 4.34 0.89
C ARG A 118 2.16 2.86 0.76
N VAL A 119 2.97 2.33 1.69
CA VAL A 119 3.31 0.90 1.71
C VAL A 119 2.08 0.06 2.07
N PHE A 120 1.27 0.49 3.04
CA PHE A 120 0.00 -0.14 3.34
C PHE A 120 -0.91 -0.20 2.12
N LEU A 121 -1.10 0.93 1.42
CA LEU A 121 -1.91 0.99 0.21
C LEU A 121 -1.34 0.09 -0.90
N MET A 122 -0.02 0.06 -1.08
CA MET A 122 0.63 -0.82 -2.05
C MET A 122 0.35 -2.29 -1.75
N LEU A 123 0.40 -2.71 -0.49
CA LEU A 123 0.14 -4.08 -0.06
C LEU A 123 -1.31 -4.53 -0.29
N GLN A 124 -2.27 -3.61 -0.46
CA GLN A 124 -3.64 -3.96 -0.87
C GLN A 124 -3.70 -4.53 -2.29
N GLY A 125 -2.66 -4.38 -3.10
CA GLY A 125 -2.55 -4.98 -4.43
C GLY A 125 -2.32 -6.49 -4.43
N THR A 126 -2.08 -7.10 -3.27
CA THR A 126 -1.86 -8.56 -3.14
C THR A 126 -2.61 -9.13 -1.94
N ARG A 127 -2.88 -10.43 -1.97
CA ARG A 127 -3.43 -11.17 -0.81
C ARG A 127 -2.34 -11.95 -0.06
N ARG A 128 -1.10 -11.87 -0.51
CA ARG A 128 0.03 -12.58 0.11
C ARG A 128 0.46 -11.86 1.39
N ASP A 129 0.99 -12.62 2.34
CA ASP A 129 1.46 -12.08 3.62
C ASP A 129 2.67 -11.15 3.40
N PRO A 130 2.68 -9.93 3.96
CA PRO A 130 3.82 -9.02 3.86
C PRO A 130 5.15 -9.61 4.35
N SER A 131 5.11 -10.51 5.34
CA SER A 131 6.30 -11.17 5.90
C SER A 131 6.78 -12.37 5.08
N GLU A 132 6.03 -12.79 4.07
CA GLU A 132 6.37 -13.93 3.22
C GLU A 132 7.71 -13.72 2.53
N LEU A 133 8.61 -14.70 2.70
CA LEU A 133 9.94 -14.69 2.10
C LEU A 133 9.89 -15.20 0.66
N LEU A 134 10.28 -14.37 -0.29
CA LEU A 134 10.41 -14.77 -1.70
C LEU A 134 11.74 -15.46 -2.01
N GLY A 135 12.78 -15.12 -1.28
CA GLY A 135 14.12 -15.67 -1.44
C GLY A 135 15.20 -14.74 -0.89
N LEU A 136 16.46 -15.07 -1.19
CA LEU A 136 17.62 -14.29 -0.79
C LEU A 136 18.10 -13.44 -1.97
N MET A 137 18.00 -12.13 -1.85
CA MET A 137 18.32 -11.19 -2.94
C MET A 137 19.83 -10.99 -3.08
N PRO A 138 20.44 -11.37 -4.24
CA PRO A 138 21.85 -11.12 -4.48
C PRO A 138 22.13 -9.62 -4.72
N PRO A 139 23.40 -9.17 -4.59
CA PRO A 139 24.57 -9.97 -4.28
C PRO A 139 24.74 -10.33 -2.79
N ASN A 140 24.19 -9.54 -1.86
CA ASN A 140 24.39 -9.71 -0.42
C ASN A 140 23.51 -10.80 0.22
N LEU A 141 22.69 -11.50 -0.57
CA LEU A 141 21.80 -12.58 -0.15
C LEU A 141 20.91 -12.22 1.05
N GLN A 142 20.40 -10.99 1.05
CA GLN A 142 19.50 -10.54 2.09
C GLN A 142 18.06 -11.05 1.88
N PRO A 143 17.34 -11.38 2.97
CA PRO A 143 15.96 -11.83 2.88
C PRO A 143 15.09 -10.81 2.17
N CYS A 144 14.45 -11.22 1.06
CA CYS A 144 13.53 -10.43 0.26
C CYS A 144 12.09 -10.85 0.58
N THR A 145 11.38 -10.03 1.33
CA THR A 145 9.97 -10.26 1.68
C THR A 145 9.04 -9.46 0.77
N ILE A 146 7.77 -9.82 0.75
CA ILE A 146 6.73 -9.07 0.03
C ILE A 146 6.68 -7.61 0.50
N GLU A 147 6.82 -7.35 1.81
CA GLU A 147 6.89 -5.99 2.35
C GLU A 147 8.02 -5.18 1.71
N LYS A 148 9.24 -5.76 1.62
CA LYS A 148 10.38 -5.08 1.01
C LYS A 148 10.17 -4.82 -0.49
N VAL A 149 9.54 -5.75 -1.20
CA VAL A 149 9.14 -5.54 -2.60
C VAL A 149 8.13 -4.41 -2.73
N ALA A 150 7.11 -4.36 -1.85
CA ALA A 150 6.10 -3.30 -1.84
C ALA A 150 6.72 -1.92 -1.55
N ILE A 151 7.68 -1.83 -0.61
CA ILE A 151 8.44 -0.61 -0.34
C ILE A 151 9.13 -0.11 -1.62
N ASN A 152 9.84 -0.98 -2.32
CA ASN A 152 10.55 -0.61 -3.55
C ASN A 152 9.59 -0.33 -4.72
N ALA A 153 8.42 -0.97 -4.77
CA ALA A 153 7.36 -0.66 -5.72
C ALA A 153 6.78 0.75 -5.49
N VAL A 154 6.59 1.16 -4.21
CA VAL A 154 6.22 2.54 -3.88
C VAL A 154 7.30 3.50 -4.36
N MET A 155 8.56 3.24 -4.02
CA MET A 155 9.69 4.09 -4.39
C MET A 155 9.82 4.25 -5.91
N ALA A 156 9.55 3.19 -6.67
CA ALA A 156 9.53 3.22 -8.13
C ALA A 156 8.35 4.01 -8.71
N GLY A 157 7.30 4.29 -7.93
CA GLY A 157 6.08 4.96 -8.38
C GLY A 157 5.03 4.01 -8.95
N CYS A 158 5.05 2.72 -8.62
CA CYS A 158 4.02 1.75 -9.00
C CYS A 158 2.63 2.14 -8.44
N LYS A 159 1.59 1.60 -9.06
CA LYS A 159 0.26 1.52 -8.47
C LYS A 159 0.08 0.19 -7.75
N PRO A 160 -0.85 0.08 -6.77
CA PRO A 160 -1.13 -1.18 -6.08
C PRO A 160 -1.43 -2.34 -7.04
N GLU A 161 -2.17 -2.09 -8.13
CA GLU A 161 -2.53 -3.10 -9.13
C GLU A 161 -1.32 -3.68 -9.88
N PHE A 162 -0.16 -3.02 -9.80
CA PHE A 162 1.07 -3.51 -10.44
C PHE A 162 1.85 -4.46 -9.54
N LEU A 163 1.58 -4.45 -8.22
CA LEU A 163 2.35 -5.22 -7.25
C LEU A 163 2.41 -6.74 -7.56
N PRO A 164 1.33 -7.41 -7.99
CA PRO A 164 1.42 -8.84 -8.35
C PRO A 164 2.42 -9.11 -9.47
N VAL A 165 2.55 -8.20 -10.44
CA VAL A 165 3.53 -8.31 -11.53
C VAL A 165 4.94 -8.06 -11.03
N VAL A 166 5.14 -7.10 -10.13
CA VAL A 166 6.45 -6.83 -9.51
C VAL A 166 6.89 -8.04 -8.69
N ILE A 167 6.00 -8.64 -7.90
CA ILE A 167 6.30 -9.84 -7.11
C ILE A 167 6.71 -11.00 -8.04
N ALA A 168 5.95 -11.27 -9.08
CA ALA A 168 6.26 -12.32 -10.05
C ALA A 168 7.61 -12.06 -10.77
N ALA A 169 7.93 -10.80 -11.08
CA ALA A 169 9.22 -10.43 -11.67
C ALA A 169 10.37 -10.67 -10.69
N VAL A 170 10.19 -10.39 -9.41
CA VAL A 170 11.18 -10.67 -8.36
C VAL A 170 11.36 -12.18 -8.18
N GLU A 171 10.29 -12.97 -8.13
CA GLU A 171 10.35 -14.43 -8.04
C GLU A 171 11.08 -15.03 -9.23
N ALA A 172 10.76 -14.58 -10.44
CA ALA A 172 11.47 -15.03 -11.66
C ALA A 172 12.96 -14.65 -11.66
N ALA A 173 13.29 -13.48 -11.13
CA ALA A 173 14.68 -13.04 -11.00
C ALA A 173 15.45 -13.83 -9.93
N LEU A 174 14.75 -14.32 -8.90
CA LEU A 174 15.34 -15.15 -7.84
C LEU A 174 15.41 -16.64 -8.20
N ASP A 175 14.78 -17.05 -9.30
CA ASP A 175 14.89 -18.43 -9.78
C ASP A 175 16.35 -18.76 -10.12
N PRO A 176 16.92 -19.87 -9.63
CA PRO A 176 18.31 -20.23 -9.88
C PRO A 176 18.67 -20.33 -11.37
N THR A 177 17.72 -20.66 -12.22
CA THR A 177 17.91 -20.77 -13.68
C THR A 177 18.22 -19.40 -14.32
N TYR A 178 17.70 -18.31 -13.74
CA TYR A 178 17.96 -16.95 -14.22
C TYR A 178 19.37 -16.47 -13.91
N CYS A 179 19.98 -17.02 -12.86
CA CYS A 179 21.36 -16.68 -12.43
C CYS A 179 21.57 -15.17 -12.18
N LEU A 180 20.65 -14.51 -11.45
CA LEU A 180 20.73 -13.07 -11.17
C LEU A 180 22.07 -12.66 -10.58
N HIS A 181 22.68 -13.46 -9.69
CA HIS A 181 23.98 -13.17 -9.09
C HIS A 181 25.08 -13.04 -10.16
N GLY A 182 25.11 -13.96 -11.13
CA GLY A 182 26.05 -13.91 -12.26
C GLY A 182 25.85 -12.68 -13.14
N LEU A 183 24.57 -12.30 -13.38
CA LEU A 183 24.23 -11.10 -14.14
C LEU A 183 24.67 -9.81 -13.43
N LEU A 184 24.62 -9.77 -12.11
CA LEU A 184 25.08 -8.61 -11.32
C LEU A 184 26.61 -8.51 -11.23
N ALA A 185 27.31 -9.65 -11.29
CA ALA A 185 28.77 -9.72 -11.18
C ALA A 185 29.51 -9.49 -12.51
N THR A 186 28.81 -9.65 -13.66
CA THR A 186 29.45 -9.52 -14.95
C THR A 186 29.77 -8.06 -15.30
N THR A 187 30.92 -7.84 -15.91
CA THR A 187 31.28 -6.54 -16.53
C THR A 187 30.62 -6.31 -17.89
N TRP A 188 29.94 -7.32 -18.42
CA TRP A 188 29.21 -7.24 -19.67
C TRP A 188 27.91 -6.47 -19.47
N LEU A 189 27.50 -5.71 -20.50
CA LEU A 189 26.25 -4.93 -20.45
C LEU A 189 25.03 -5.87 -20.47
N SER A 190 24.49 -6.20 -19.32
CA SER A 190 23.30 -7.03 -19.19
C SER A 190 22.33 -6.40 -18.20
N GLY A 191 21.03 -6.55 -18.49
CA GLY A 191 19.97 -6.09 -17.62
C GLY A 191 18.69 -6.93 -17.80
N PRO A 192 17.86 -7.04 -16.78
CA PRO A 192 16.62 -7.80 -16.87
C PRO A 192 15.61 -7.10 -17.77
N ILE A 193 14.95 -7.86 -18.64
CA ILE A 193 13.77 -7.44 -19.40
C ILE A 193 12.57 -8.19 -18.84
N VAL A 194 11.57 -7.45 -18.35
CA VAL A 194 10.33 -8.04 -17.81
C VAL A 194 9.30 -8.13 -18.93
N VAL A 195 8.97 -9.36 -19.35
CA VAL A 195 7.94 -9.62 -20.35
C VAL A 195 6.68 -10.09 -19.66
N VAL A 196 5.58 -9.33 -19.81
CA VAL A 196 4.31 -9.59 -19.14
C VAL A 196 3.28 -10.12 -20.14
N ASN A 197 2.78 -11.32 -19.91
CA ASN A 197 1.75 -11.98 -20.71
C ASN A 197 0.42 -12.10 -19.95
N GLY A 198 -0.65 -12.38 -20.68
CA GLY A 198 -1.97 -12.63 -20.12
C GLY A 198 -2.80 -11.38 -19.89
N GLU A 199 -3.98 -11.56 -19.31
CA GLU A 199 -4.98 -10.51 -19.11
C GLU A 199 -4.53 -9.42 -18.14
N ILE A 200 -3.61 -9.72 -17.25
CA ILE A 200 -3.04 -8.74 -16.32
C ILE A 200 -2.45 -7.54 -17.06
N ARG A 201 -1.78 -7.76 -18.21
CA ARG A 201 -1.22 -6.72 -19.06
C ARG A 201 -2.26 -5.67 -19.45
N LYS A 202 -3.48 -6.11 -19.80
CA LYS A 202 -4.58 -5.21 -20.16
C LYS A 202 -5.11 -4.49 -18.90
N LYS A 203 -5.30 -5.23 -17.80
CA LYS A 203 -5.82 -4.67 -16.54
C LYS A 203 -4.96 -3.53 -16.01
N ILE A 204 -3.64 -3.66 -16.10
CA ILE A 204 -2.70 -2.63 -15.64
C ILE A 204 -2.37 -1.59 -16.72
N ASN A 205 -3.05 -1.65 -17.88
CA ASN A 205 -2.82 -0.77 -19.03
C ASN A 205 -1.34 -0.69 -19.46
N MET A 206 -0.67 -1.86 -19.49
CA MET A 206 0.72 -1.94 -19.94
C MET A 206 0.81 -1.82 -21.47
N ASN A 207 1.68 -0.94 -21.97
CA ASN A 207 1.91 -0.79 -23.41
C ASN A 207 2.67 -2.02 -23.96
N TRP A 208 2.22 -2.51 -25.12
CA TRP A 208 2.76 -3.70 -25.80
C TRP A 208 2.91 -3.49 -27.31
N LYS A 209 2.76 -2.25 -27.77
CA LYS A 209 2.84 -1.84 -29.17
C LYS A 209 4.01 -0.88 -29.39
N GLY A 210 3.84 0.07 -30.30
CA GLY A 210 4.85 1.07 -30.61
C GLY A 210 5.43 1.73 -29.35
N ASN A 211 6.72 1.98 -29.36
CA ASN A 211 7.48 2.58 -28.27
C ASN A 211 7.40 1.80 -26.93
N VAL A 212 7.35 0.47 -27.01
CA VAL A 212 7.16 -0.41 -25.83
C VAL A 212 8.28 -0.27 -24.79
N LEU A 213 9.51 0.01 -25.23
CA LEU A 213 10.66 0.27 -24.36
C LEU A 213 10.90 1.77 -24.09
N GLY A 214 10.07 2.63 -24.68
CA GLY A 214 10.16 4.07 -24.48
C GLY A 214 9.40 4.57 -23.25
N GLN A 215 9.46 5.86 -23.06
CA GLN A 215 8.81 6.58 -21.95
C GLN A 215 7.29 6.73 -22.19
N GLY A 216 6.54 7.09 -21.14
CA GLY A 216 5.14 7.53 -21.24
C GLY A 216 4.10 6.56 -20.68
N ASN A 217 4.43 5.28 -20.50
CA ASN A 217 3.53 4.34 -19.83
C ASN A 217 4.01 4.02 -18.42
N ARG A 218 3.15 4.31 -17.42
CA ARG A 218 3.52 4.15 -16.01
C ARG A 218 3.85 2.69 -15.66
N ALA A 219 3.09 1.71 -16.14
CA ALA A 219 3.34 0.30 -15.84
C ALA A 219 4.70 -0.16 -16.42
N ASN A 220 4.98 0.18 -17.70
CA ASN A 220 6.25 -0.16 -18.34
C ASN A 220 7.45 0.47 -17.62
N SER A 221 7.33 1.75 -17.22
CA SER A 221 8.43 2.48 -16.59
C SER A 221 8.69 2.07 -15.16
N THR A 222 7.63 1.75 -14.39
CA THR A 222 7.77 1.57 -12.94
C THR A 222 7.96 0.11 -12.50
N ILE A 223 7.44 -0.87 -13.23
CA ILE A 223 7.56 -2.30 -12.84
C ILE A 223 9.02 -2.75 -12.94
N GLY A 224 9.70 -2.49 -14.06
CA GLY A 224 11.12 -2.81 -14.20
C GLY A 224 12.00 -2.04 -13.21
N ARG A 225 11.67 -0.74 -12.98
CA ARG A 225 12.36 0.07 -11.97
C ARG A 225 12.18 -0.49 -10.55
N ALA A 226 11.00 -1.00 -10.22
CA ALA A 226 10.74 -1.63 -8.91
C ALA A 226 11.60 -2.87 -8.68
N LEU A 227 11.77 -3.72 -9.70
CA LEU A 227 12.70 -4.84 -9.64
C LEU A 227 14.13 -4.35 -9.40
N GLN A 228 14.60 -3.36 -10.16
CA GLN A 228 15.94 -2.81 -10.02
C GLN A 228 16.17 -2.18 -8.63
N LEU A 229 15.21 -1.41 -8.12
CA LEU A 229 15.30 -0.86 -6.75
C LEU A 229 15.28 -1.95 -5.69
N THR A 230 14.56 -3.06 -5.90
CA THR A 230 14.57 -4.20 -4.98
C THR A 230 15.96 -4.85 -4.95
N VAL A 231 16.58 -5.09 -6.11
CA VAL A 231 17.96 -5.60 -6.18
C VAL A 231 18.92 -4.64 -5.46
N ARG A 232 18.79 -3.34 -5.72
CA ARG A 232 19.63 -2.30 -5.12
C ARG A 232 19.49 -2.24 -3.59
N ASN A 233 18.26 -2.11 -3.11
CA ASN A 233 17.98 -1.75 -1.71
C ASN A 233 17.92 -2.97 -0.78
N VAL A 234 17.56 -4.14 -1.29
CA VAL A 234 17.54 -5.39 -0.53
C VAL A 234 18.84 -6.16 -0.75
N GLY A 235 19.26 -6.34 -1.99
CA GLY A 235 20.44 -7.12 -2.33
C GLY A 235 21.77 -6.37 -2.21
N GLY A 236 21.76 -5.04 -2.27
CA GLY A 236 22.97 -4.23 -2.28
C GLY A 236 23.61 -4.07 -3.66
N GLY A 237 22.92 -4.46 -4.74
CA GLY A 237 23.37 -4.35 -6.13
C GLY A 237 23.41 -2.90 -6.63
N LYS A 238 24.46 -2.17 -6.30
CA LYS A 238 24.67 -0.76 -6.65
C LYS A 238 26.10 -0.51 -7.14
N PRO A 239 26.33 0.56 -7.92
CA PRO A 239 27.68 0.93 -8.34
C PRO A 239 28.64 1.00 -7.16
N GLN A 240 29.83 0.45 -7.32
CA GLN A 240 30.86 0.33 -6.25
C GLN A 240 30.39 -0.46 -5.02
N GLY A 241 29.29 -1.20 -5.14
CA GLY A 241 28.89 -2.22 -4.18
C GLY A 241 29.72 -3.49 -4.32
N VAL A 242 29.54 -4.45 -3.38
CA VAL A 242 30.25 -5.72 -3.42
C VAL A 242 29.79 -6.55 -4.61
#